data_b82020ba21a3db51e6dd931137096cc6
#
_entry.id   b82020ba21a3db51e6dd931137096cc6
#
_cell.length_a   1.000
_cell.length_b   1.000
_cell.length_c   1.000
_cell.angle_alpha   90.00
_cell.angle_beta   90.00
_cell.angle_gamma   90.00
#
_symmetry.space_group_name_H-M   'P 1'
#
loop_
_entity.id
_entity.type
_entity.pdbx_description
1 polymer ?
#
loop_
_entity_poly.entity_id
_entity_poly.type
_entity_poly.pdbx_seq_one_letter_code
_entity_poly.pdbx_strand_id
1 'polypeptide(L)'
;MTQRRFDAMVIGGGLVGAAIAWGLKREGLSVALLDEGDAAYRASRGNFGLVWVQSKGLGAPWYQRWTRQSAENWAEFARDLTQQTGQSLALAQPGGVHLCLSDAEMSDRAARMEQMKREAGNYGFDYRMLDAREARDMLPGLGPAVVGASFTPYDGHVSPLALLRSLHQGFTAMGGVYLPNLKINGIATAPRHFLLETSLGPIQAERAVLAAGLGNATLAPHFGLKAPVRPQRGQVLVTERARNVLPMPTTTIRQTGEGSIMLGDSVEEVGFDTRQTQPVMAEIAHRAALSFPWIGKLNVVRAWSALRVMSPDGLPIYDQSESLPGAFTANCHSGVTLAGAHARLLAPMIARGALDPFLSSFSAGRF
;
A
#
# COMPACT_ATOMS: atom_id res chain seq x y z
N MET A 1 19.57 30.96 8.64
CA MET A 1 19.16 29.67 9.24
C MET A 1 20.24 28.64 8.95
N THR A 2 20.62 27.80 9.91
CA THR A 2 21.68 26.80 9.73
C THR A 2 21.18 25.69 8.81
N GLN A 3 21.94 25.37 7.77
CA GLN A 3 21.66 24.28 6.83
C GLN A 3 21.66 22.94 7.56
N ARG A 4 20.57 22.16 7.44
CA ARG A 4 20.46 20.81 8.00
C ARG A 4 20.97 19.79 6.99
N ARG A 5 21.89 18.90 7.39
CA ARG A 5 22.45 17.85 6.54
C ARG A 5 22.04 16.47 7.05
N PHE A 6 21.76 15.57 6.10
CA PHE A 6 21.37 14.19 6.33
C PHE A 6 22.07 13.26 5.32
N ASP A 7 22.15 11.98 5.64
CA ASP A 7 22.59 10.96 4.67
C ASP A 7 21.49 10.70 3.62
N ALA A 8 20.22 10.80 4.06
CA ALA A 8 19.08 10.63 3.17
C ALA A 8 17.91 11.57 3.53
N MET A 9 17.20 12.04 2.52
CA MET A 9 15.89 12.64 2.67
C MET A 9 14.82 11.80 1.95
N VAL A 10 13.68 11.63 2.57
CA VAL A 10 12.51 10.97 1.99
C VAL A 10 11.41 12.01 1.84
N ILE A 11 10.93 12.22 0.63
CA ILE A 11 9.91 13.22 0.29
C ILE A 11 8.57 12.51 0.15
N GLY A 12 7.66 12.74 1.10
CA GLY A 12 6.37 12.09 1.26
C GLY A 12 6.31 11.22 2.51
N GLY A 13 5.54 11.65 3.52
CA GLY A 13 5.36 10.95 4.82
C GLY A 13 4.20 9.96 4.84
N GLY A 14 3.71 9.51 3.66
CA GLY A 14 2.74 8.43 3.54
C GLY A 14 3.33 7.06 3.88
N LEU A 15 2.53 5.98 3.73
CA LEU A 15 2.98 4.60 4.07
C LEU A 15 4.26 4.19 3.36
N VAL A 16 4.40 4.51 2.07
CA VAL A 16 5.60 4.16 1.29
C VAL A 16 6.83 4.87 1.85
N GLY A 17 6.78 6.20 1.95
CA GLY A 17 7.93 6.98 2.43
C GLY A 17 8.24 6.74 3.91
N ALA A 18 7.23 6.60 4.75
CA ALA A 18 7.44 6.30 6.17
C ALA A 18 8.09 4.91 6.39
N ALA A 19 7.68 3.89 5.60
CA ALA A 19 8.30 2.56 5.65
C ALA A 19 9.75 2.59 5.18
N ILE A 20 10.06 3.31 4.09
CA ILE A 20 11.42 3.49 3.61
C ILE A 20 12.26 4.26 4.62
N ALA A 21 11.76 5.38 5.16
CA ALA A 21 12.47 6.20 6.14
C ALA A 21 12.79 5.42 7.42
N TRP A 22 11.82 4.63 7.93
CA TRP A 22 12.04 3.74 9.06
C TRP A 22 13.11 2.69 8.76
N GLY A 23 13.06 2.07 7.57
CA GLY A 23 14.08 1.12 7.13
C GLY A 23 15.48 1.75 7.03
N LEU A 24 15.60 2.94 6.43
CA LEU A 24 16.88 3.68 6.34
C LEU A 24 17.46 4.03 7.72
N LYS A 25 16.61 4.34 8.70
CA LYS A 25 17.06 4.54 10.10
C LYS A 25 17.64 3.25 10.68
N ARG A 26 17.08 2.09 10.36
CA ARG A 26 17.62 0.78 10.79
C ARG A 26 18.97 0.46 10.14
N GLU A 27 19.23 1.00 8.95
CA GLU A 27 20.54 0.91 8.28
C GLU A 27 21.57 1.92 8.87
N GLY A 28 21.21 2.67 9.92
CA GLY A 28 22.10 3.58 10.63
C GLY A 28 22.23 4.98 10.00
N LEU A 29 21.48 5.31 8.97
CA LEU A 29 21.57 6.62 8.32
C LEU A 29 20.92 7.72 9.16
N SER A 30 21.44 8.94 9.05
CA SER A 30 20.72 10.15 9.43
C SER A 30 19.67 10.47 8.36
N VAL A 31 18.38 10.53 8.74
CA VAL A 31 17.27 10.62 7.78
C VAL A 31 16.31 11.76 8.13
N ALA A 32 15.96 12.58 7.14
CA ALA A 32 14.83 13.50 7.18
C ALA A 32 13.63 12.90 6.41
N LEU A 33 12.47 12.88 7.01
CA LEU A 33 11.19 12.54 6.39
C LEU A 33 10.38 13.82 6.23
N LEU A 34 10.13 14.23 5.00
CA LEU A 34 9.49 15.48 4.63
C LEU A 34 8.07 15.23 4.14
N ASP A 35 7.12 16.02 4.60
CA ASP A 35 5.72 15.87 4.18
C ASP A 35 5.01 17.22 4.11
N GLU A 36 4.19 17.43 3.07
CA GLU A 36 3.47 18.69 2.86
C GLU A 36 2.30 18.92 3.83
N GLY A 37 1.99 17.94 4.70
CA GLY A 37 0.93 18.07 5.69
C GLY A 37 -0.40 17.42 5.27
N ASP A 38 -1.50 17.89 5.79
CA ASP A 38 -2.84 17.26 5.68
C ASP A 38 -3.60 17.61 4.39
N ALA A 39 -2.92 17.93 3.30
CA ALA A 39 -3.57 18.11 2.00
C ALA A 39 -4.38 16.88 1.57
N ALA A 40 -5.47 17.11 0.84
CA ALA A 40 -6.63 16.22 0.71
C ALA A 40 -6.40 14.84 0.05
N TYR A 41 -5.31 14.59 -0.65
CA TYR A 41 -5.19 13.42 -1.52
C TYR A 41 -4.40 12.26 -0.87
N ARG A 42 -4.64 11.96 0.41
CA ARG A 42 -3.83 11.01 1.16
C ARG A 42 -4.30 9.57 1.03
N ALA A 43 -3.82 8.87 0.00
CA ALA A 43 -4.06 7.45 -0.22
C ALA A 43 -3.79 6.58 1.03
N SER A 44 -2.75 6.91 1.79
CA SER A 44 -2.36 6.15 2.99
C SER A 44 -3.42 6.17 4.10
N ARG A 45 -4.11 7.30 4.30
CA ARG A 45 -5.16 7.42 5.34
C ARG A 45 -6.49 6.82 4.91
N GLY A 46 -6.77 6.81 3.61
CA GLY A 46 -7.97 6.22 3.04
C GLY A 46 -7.84 4.75 2.66
N ASN A 47 -6.70 4.12 2.95
CA ASN A 47 -6.43 2.74 2.56
C ASN A 47 -7.35 1.74 3.27
N PHE A 48 -7.77 0.72 2.54
CA PHE A 48 -8.65 -0.35 3.05
C PHE A 48 -7.94 -1.27 4.05
N GLY A 49 -6.63 -1.46 3.93
CA GLY A 49 -5.81 -2.18 4.91
C GLY A 49 -5.56 -3.65 4.60
N LEU A 50 -5.65 -4.07 3.35
CA LEU A 50 -5.29 -5.44 2.96
C LEU A 50 -3.78 -5.60 2.78
N VAL A 51 -3.24 -6.71 3.29
CA VAL A 51 -2.03 -7.35 2.84
C VAL A 51 -2.48 -8.40 1.84
N TRP A 52 -2.27 -8.15 0.54
CA TRP A 52 -2.99 -8.90 -0.50
C TRP A 52 -2.10 -9.35 -1.64
N VAL A 53 -2.05 -10.65 -1.90
CA VAL A 53 -1.16 -11.29 -2.88
C VAL A 53 -1.96 -11.82 -4.08
N GLN A 54 -3.09 -12.46 -3.85
CA GLN A 54 -3.85 -13.23 -4.85
C GLN A 54 -4.46 -12.42 -6.02
N SER A 55 -4.23 -11.13 -6.09
CA SER A 55 -4.67 -10.29 -7.21
C SER A 55 -3.55 -9.40 -7.73
N LYS A 56 -2.28 -9.70 -7.36
CA LYS A 56 -1.14 -8.87 -7.69
C LYS A 56 -0.21 -9.56 -8.68
N GLY A 57 0.09 -8.87 -9.79
CA GLY A 57 1.11 -9.30 -10.72
C GLY A 57 0.68 -10.36 -11.75
N LEU A 58 -0.62 -10.45 -12.07
CA LEU A 58 -1.07 -11.21 -13.23
C LEU A 58 -0.42 -10.60 -14.49
N GLY A 59 0.30 -11.42 -15.27
CA GLY A 59 1.12 -10.95 -16.40
C GLY A 59 2.45 -10.31 -16.00
N ALA A 60 2.76 -10.25 -14.71
CA ALA A 60 3.99 -9.65 -14.17
C ALA A 60 4.56 -10.52 -13.03
N PRO A 61 5.17 -11.66 -13.32
CA PRO A 61 5.66 -12.62 -12.31
C PRO A 61 6.68 -12.01 -11.34
N TRP A 62 7.44 -11.04 -11.77
CA TRP A 62 8.35 -10.27 -10.93
C TRP A 62 7.59 -9.46 -9.86
N TYR A 63 6.39 -8.94 -10.16
CA TYR A 63 5.55 -8.26 -9.16
C TYR A 63 4.84 -9.27 -8.24
N GLN A 64 4.42 -10.43 -8.72
CA GLN A 64 3.93 -11.52 -7.86
C GLN A 64 4.99 -11.86 -6.80
N ARG A 65 6.23 -12.09 -7.24
CA ARG A 65 7.35 -12.41 -6.34
C ARG A 65 7.59 -11.30 -5.32
N TRP A 66 7.65 -10.04 -5.76
CA TRP A 66 7.87 -8.89 -4.87
C TRP A 66 6.77 -8.74 -3.82
N THR A 67 5.52 -8.88 -4.24
CA THR A 67 4.36 -8.82 -3.35
C THR A 67 4.37 -9.96 -2.34
N ARG A 68 4.71 -11.17 -2.78
CA ARG A 68 4.84 -12.35 -1.93
C ARG A 68 5.94 -12.17 -0.90
N GLN A 69 7.13 -11.74 -1.31
CA GLN A 69 8.23 -11.42 -0.40
C GLN A 69 7.82 -10.37 0.64
N SER A 70 7.04 -9.37 0.24
CA SER A 70 6.51 -8.40 1.20
C SER A 70 5.58 -9.04 2.22
N ALA A 71 4.65 -9.89 1.78
CA ALA A 71 3.71 -10.59 2.66
C ALA A 71 4.42 -11.52 3.66
N GLU A 72 5.46 -12.20 3.23
CA GLU A 72 6.32 -13.05 4.07
C GLU A 72 7.09 -12.25 5.14
N ASN A 73 7.50 -11.02 4.82
CA ASN A 73 8.19 -10.13 5.75
C ASN A 73 7.26 -9.45 6.76
N TRP A 74 5.93 -9.49 6.55
CA TRP A 74 4.98 -8.71 7.35
C TRP A 74 4.98 -9.07 8.83
N ALA A 75 5.00 -10.36 9.18
CA ALA A 75 4.94 -10.80 10.57
C ALA A 75 6.15 -10.27 11.39
N GLU A 76 7.35 -10.35 10.83
CA GLU A 76 8.56 -9.86 11.48
C GLU A 76 8.58 -8.33 11.52
N PHE A 77 8.23 -7.67 10.44
CA PHE A 77 8.11 -6.22 10.35
C PHE A 77 7.12 -5.65 11.39
N ALA A 78 5.95 -6.26 11.53
CA ALA A 78 4.95 -5.85 12.49
C ALA A 78 5.41 -6.08 13.94
N ARG A 79 6.12 -7.18 14.21
CA ARG A 79 6.70 -7.47 15.52
C ARG A 79 7.72 -6.41 15.90
N ASP A 80 8.66 -6.08 15.01
CA ASP A 80 9.69 -5.07 15.23
C ASP A 80 9.07 -3.70 15.56
N LEU A 81 8.08 -3.26 14.77
CA LEU A 81 7.36 -2.01 15.02
C LEU A 81 6.60 -2.03 16.34
N THR A 82 5.92 -3.12 16.66
CA THR A 82 5.16 -3.25 17.90
C THR A 82 6.08 -3.23 19.12
N GLN A 83 7.22 -3.93 19.06
CA GLN A 83 8.22 -3.90 20.14
C GLN A 83 8.79 -2.50 20.35
N GLN A 84 9.05 -1.79 19.26
CA GLN A 84 9.63 -0.45 19.32
C GLN A 84 8.65 0.61 19.81
N THR A 85 7.38 0.50 19.45
CA THR A 85 6.38 1.56 19.68
C THR A 85 5.38 1.25 20.78
N GLY A 86 5.29 0.00 21.21
CA GLY A 86 4.26 -0.48 22.14
C GLY A 86 2.85 -0.54 21.53
N GLN A 87 2.71 -0.26 20.21
CA GLN A 87 1.40 -0.20 19.55
C GLN A 87 1.14 -1.42 18.68
N SER A 88 -0.03 -2.07 18.89
CA SER A 88 -0.49 -3.11 18.00
C SER A 88 -0.89 -2.54 16.64
N LEU A 89 -0.45 -3.19 15.57
CA LEU A 89 -0.87 -2.87 14.20
C LEU A 89 -2.20 -3.52 13.83
N ALA A 90 -2.74 -4.37 14.69
CA ALA A 90 -3.88 -5.26 14.40
C ALA A 90 -3.64 -6.06 13.10
N LEU A 91 -2.41 -6.55 12.92
CA LEU A 91 -2.08 -7.46 11.81
C LEU A 91 -2.70 -8.83 12.06
N ALA A 92 -3.41 -9.33 11.06
CA ALA A 92 -3.85 -10.71 10.98
C ALA A 92 -3.60 -11.25 9.56
N GLN A 93 -2.90 -12.36 9.46
CA GLN A 93 -2.61 -13.05 8.19
C GLN A 93 -3.12 -14.50 8.23
N PRO A 94 -4.43 -14.70 8.35
CA PRO A 94 -5.05 -16.04 8.36
C PRO A 94 -5.24 -16.60 6.95
N GLY A 95 -4.79 -15.91 5.92
CA GLY A 95 -5.19 -16.04 4.54
C GLY A 95 -6.27 -15.03 4.17
N GLY A 96 -6.76 -15.13 2.93
CA GLY A 96 -7.82 -14.27 2.42
C GLY A 96 -8.63 -14.93 1.31
N VAL A 97 -9.84 -14.44 1.12
CA VAL A 97 -10.82 -15.03 0.21
C VAL A 97 -11.29 -14.00 -0.81
N HIS A 98 -11.30 -14.38 -2.09
CA HIS A 98 -11.98 -13.62 -3.13
C HIS A 98 -13.31 -14.30 -3.46
N LEU A 99 -14.43 -13.67 -3.10
CA LEU A 99 -15.77 -14.20 -3.31
C LEU A 99 -16.25 -13.99 -4.75
N CYS A 100 -16.92 -14.99 -5.30
CA CYS A 100 -17.56 -14.95 -6.61
C CYS A 100 -19.07 -15.06 -6.43
N LEU A 101 -19.82 -14.13 -7.06
CA LEU A 101 -21.30 -14.05 -6.98
C LEU A 101 -21.98 -14.59 -8.24
N SER A 102 -21.21 -15.09 -9.20
CA SER A 102 -21.75 -15.74 -10.40
C SER A 102 -20.77 -16.78 -10.94
N ASP A 103 -21.28 -17.71 -11.74
CA ASP A 103 -20.45 -18.72 -12.42
C ASP A 103 -19.43 -18.07 -13.36
N ALA A 104 -19.78 -16.96 -13.99
CA ALA A 104 -18.84 -16.19 -14.82
C ALA A 104 -17.67 -15.63 -13.98
N GLU A 105 -17.95 -15.01 -12.83
CA GLU A 105 -16.90 -14.56 -11.90
C GLU A 105 -16.02 -15.73 -11.42
N MET A 106 -16.63 -16.90 -11.16
CA MET A 106 -15.91 -18.09 -10.72
C MET A 106 -14.99 -18.63 -11.81
N SER A 107 -15.46 -18.69 -13.05
CA SER A 107 -14.66 -19.13 -14.20
C SER A 107 -13.48 -18.20 -14.46
N ASP A 108 -13.73 -16.89 -14.50
CA ASP A 108 -12.67 -15.88 -14.67
C ASP A 108 -11.65 -15.96 -13.53
N ARG A 109 -12.14 -16.16 -12.31
CA ARG A 109 -11.26 -16.27 -11.13
C ARG A 109 -10.37 -17.49 -11.20
N ALA A 110 -10.93 -18.65 -11.57
CA ALA A 110 -10.16 -19.88 -11.74
C ALA A 110 -9.07 -19.74 -12.80
N ALA A 111 -9.40 -19.15 -13.94
CA ALA A 111 -8.44 -18.88 -15.01
C ALA A 111 -7.28 -17.98 -14.55
N ARG A 112 -7.60 -16.90 -13.82
CA ARG A 112 -6.60 -15.98 -13.26
C ARG A 112 -5.69 -16.66 -12.24
N MET A 113 -6.23 -17.46 -11.34
CA MET A 113 -5.43 -18.18 -10.33
C MET A 113 -4.50 -19.20 -10.97
N GLU A 114 -4.99 -19.93 -11.95
CA GLU A 114 -4.17 -20.89 -12.70
C GLU A 114 -3.07 -20.19 -13.50
N GLN A 115 -3.36 -19.04 -14.12
CA GLN A 115 -2.34 -18.24 -14.79
C GLN A 115 -1.28 -17.74 -13.81
N MET A 116 -1.68 -17.18 -12.67
CA MET A 116 -0.74 -16.72 -11.63
C MET A 116 0.16 -17.85 -11.14
N LYS A 117 -0.38 -19.06 -10.98
CA LYS A 117 0.39 -20.25 -10.59
C LYS A 117 1.43 -20.63 -11.65
N ARG A 118 1.03 -20.64 -12.92
CA ARG A 118 1.97 -20.92 -14.03
C ARG A 118 3.09 -19.87 -14.10
N GLU A 119 2.74 -18.59 -13.99
CA GLU A 119 3.69 -17.47 -14.06
C GLU A 119 4.65 -17.43 -12.87
N ALA A 120 4.22 -17.89 -11.69
CA ALA A 120 5.08 -17.96 -10.50
C ALA A 120 6.24 -18.98 -10.67
N GLY A 121 6.10 -19.95 -11.54
CA GLY A 121 7.14 -20.96 -11.81
C GLY A 121 7.64 -21.63 -10.53
N ASN A 122 8.95 -21.77 -10.39
CA ASN A 122 9.58 -22.41 -9.23
C ASN A 122 9.40 -21.65 -7.91
N TYR A 123 8.99 -20.37 -7.95
CA TYR A 123 8.67 -19.61 -6.74
C TYR A 123 7.38 -20.10 -6.09
N GLY A 124 6.49 -20.69 -6.91
CA GLY A 124 5.21 -21.24 -6.48
C GLY A 124 4.16 -20.20 -6.14
N PHE A 125 2.91 -20.59 -6.24
CA PHE A 125 1.76 -19.79 -5.82
C PHE A 125 0.65 -20.72 -5.31
N ASP A 126 0.50 -20.79 -3.99
CA ASP A 126 -0.50 -21.67 -3.37
C ASP A 126 -1.84 -20.97 -3.34
N TYR A 127 -2.83 -21.62 -3.90
CA TYR A 127 -4.22 -21.22 -3.84
C TYR A 127 -5.15 -22.44 -3.86
N ARG A 128 -6.38 -22.21 -3.45
CA ARG A 128 -7.48 -23.16 -3.60
C ARG A 128 -8.66 -22.47 -4.23
N MET A 129 -9.29 -23.11 -5.21
CA MET A 129 -10.66 -22.77 -5.60
C MET A 129 -11.59 -23.49 -4.63
N LEU A 130 -12.60 -22.79 -4.15
CA LEU A 130 -13.56 -23.27 -3.17
C LEU A 130 -14.94 -23.26 -3.83
N ASP A 131 -15.69 -24.33 -3.71
CA ASP A 131 -17.11 -24.32 -4.02
C ASP A 131 -17.91 -23.53 -2.97
N ALA A 132 -19.21 -23.36 -3.20
CA ALA A 132 -20.06 -22.60 -2.31
C ALA A 132 -20.15 -23.20 -0.88
N ARG A 133 -20.04 -24.51 -0.73
CA ARG A 133 -20.06 -25.20 0.55
C ARG A 133 -18.76 -24.96 1.30
N GLU A 134 -17.62 -25.24 0.65
CA GLU A 134 -16.29 -25.01 1.23
C GLU A 134 -16.11 -23.54 1.65
N ALA A 135 -16.58 -22.60 0.83
CA ALA A 135 -16.53 -21.17 1.14
C ALA A 135 -17.36 -20.83 2.39
N ARG A 136 -18.56 -21.44 2.57
CA ARG A 136 -19.39 -21.26 3.77
C ARG A 136 -18.79 -21.90 5.02
N ASP A 137 -18.11 -23.02 4.87
CA ASP A 137 -17.39 -23.67 5.98
C ASP A 137 -16.24 -22.79 6.48
N MET A 138 -15.53 -22.10 5.56
CA MET A 138 -14.46 -21.17 5.92
C MET A 138 -14.96 -19.82 6.43
N LEU A 139 -16.08 -19.31 5.89
CA LEU A 139 -16.64 -17.99 6.19
C LEU A 139 -18.11 -18.14 6.63
N PRO A 140 -18.38 -18.38 7.91
CA PRO A 140 -19.75 -18.52 8.41
C PRO A 140 -20.61 -17.28 8.10
N GLY A 141 -21.84 -17.51 7.71
CA GLY A 141 -22.81 -16.44 7.39
C GLY A 141 -22.74 -15.92 5.95
N LEU A 142 -22.00 -16.59 5.06
CA LEU A 142 -22.05 -16.29 3.61
C LEU A 142 -23.48 -16.48 3.07
N GLY A 143 -23.87 -15.54 2.20
CA GLY A 143 -25.16 -15.54 1.52
C GLY A 143 -25.27 -16.59 0.42
N PRO A 144 -26.52 -16.95 0.04
CA PRO A 144 -26.78 -17.92 -1.02
C PRO A 144 -26.29 -17.45 -2.42
N ALA A 145 -26.11 -16.15 -2.61
CA ALA A 145 -25.58 -15.58 -3.86
C ALA A 145 -24.10 -15.92 -4.10
N VAL A 146 -23.36 -16.35 -3.09
CA VAL A 146 -21.96 -16.76 -3.27
C VAL A 146 -21.91 -18.16 -3.87
N VAL A 147 -21.43 -18.27 -5.11
CA VAL A 147 -21.31 -19.51 -5.87
C VAL A 147 -19.98 -20.22 -5.63
N GLY A 148 -18.95 -19.49 -5.17
CA GLY A 148 -17.63 -20.03 -4.86
C GLY A 148 -16.64 -18.92 -4.53
N ALA A 149 -15.37 -19.30 -4.40
CA ALA A 149 -14.31 -18.36 -4.04
C ALA A 149 -12.92 -18.88 -4.44
N SER A 150 -11.91 -18.00 -4.35
CA SER A 150 -10.51 -18.43 -4.26
C SER A 150 -9.94 -18.07 -2.89
N PHE A 151 -9.10 -18.93 -2.36
CA PHE A 151 -8.36 -18.74 -1.11
C PHE A 151 -6.86 -18.78 -1.36
N THR A 152 -6.09 -17.95 -0.64
CA THR A 152 -4.63 -18.10 -0.54
C THR A 152 -4.18 -17.85 0.91
N PRO A 153 -3.17 -18.59 1.41
CA PRO A 153 -2.69 -18.45 2.78
C PRO A 153 -1.83 -17.18 3.00
N TYR A 154 -1.44 -16.47 1.94
CA TYR A 154 -0.53 -15.32 2.04
C TYR A 154 -1.21 -14.02 2.40
N ASP A 155 -2.52 -13.95 2.23
CA ASP A 155 -3.31 -12.75 2.40
C ASP A 155 -3.64 -12.48 3.87
N GLY A 156 -3.99 -11.24 4.14
CA GLY A 156 -4.34 -10.78 5.47
C GLY A 156 -4.77 -9.32 5.47
N HIS A 157 -4.83 -8.74 6.64
CA HIS A 157 -5.15 -7.34 6.82
C HIS A 157 -4.46 -6.73 8.04
N VAL A 158 -4.40 -5.41 8.05
CA VAL A 158 -3.78 -4.59 9.09
C VAL A 158 -4.55 -3.29 9.27
N SER A 159 -4.41 -2.61 10.38
CA SER A 159 -4.89 -1.23 10.52
C SER A 159 -3.92 -0.25 9.82
N PRO A 160 -4.30 0.37 8.68
CA PRO A 160 -3.40 1.29 7.97
C PRO A 160 -3.03 2.52 8.80
N LEU A 161 -3.95 2.99 9.63
CA LEU A 161 -3.72 4.17 10.49
C LEU A 161 -2.79 3.83 11.65
N ALA A 162 -2.93 2.65 12.26
CA ALA A 162 -2.01 2.18 13.28
C ALA A 162 -0.61 1.97 12.68
N LEU A 163 -0.53 1.36 11.49
CA LEU A 163 0.73 1.19 10.76
C LEU A 163 1.42 2.53 10.49
N LEU A 164 0.71 3.51 9.93
CA LEU A 164 1.29 4.82 9.61
C LEU A 164 1.79 5.53 10.87
N ARG A 165 0.99 5.51 11.94
CA ARG A 165 1.36 6.08 13.24
C ARG A 165 2.61 5.40 13.81
N SER A 166 2.64 4.07 13.82
CA SER A 166 3.78 3.32 14.36
C SER A 166 5.05 3.53 13.53
N LEU A 167 4.94 3.65 12.20
CA LEU A 167 6.09 3.99 11.36
C LEU A 167 6.67 5.36 11.70
N HIS A 168 5.84 6.39 11.83
CA HIS A 168 6.31 7.73 12.22
C HIS A 168 6.90 7.73 13.64
N GLN A 169 6.24 7.07 14.59
CA GLN A 169 6.71 6.97 15.98
C GLN A 169 8.01 6.19 16.06
N GLY A 170 8.11 5.04 15.43
CA GLY A 170 9.32 4.23 15.40
C GLY A 170 10.49 4.95 14.70
N PHE A 171 10.22 5.65 13.61
CA PHE A 171 11.19 6.48 12.90
C PHE A 171 11.75 7.58 13.81
N THR A 172 10.89 8.34 14.49
CA THR A 172 11.32 9.42 15.38
C THR A 172 12.02 8.90 16.64
N ALA A 173 11.59 7.75 17.19
CA ALA A 173 12.23 7.10 18.33
C ALA A 173 13.69 6.69 18.04
N MET A 174 14.03 6.39 16.78
CA MET A 174 15.41 6.14 16.33
C MET A 174 16.19 7.42 15.99
N GLY A 175 15.67 8.61 16.36
CA GLY A 175 16.31 9.90 16.04
C GLY A 175 16.13 10.32 14.57
N GLY A 176 15.15 9.80 13.86
CA GLY A 176 14.72 10.32 12.56
C GLY A 176 14.05 11.69 12.71
N VAL A 177 14.28 12.58 11.76
CA VAL A 177 13.71 13.94 11.77
C VAL A 177 12.48 13.99 10.87
N TYR A 178 11.29 13.99 11.46
CA TYR A 178 10.03 14.14 10.72
C TYR A 178 9.63 15.62 10.64
N LEU A 179 9.43 16.14 9.43
CA LEU A 179 9.08 17.52 9.13
C LEU A 179 7.72 17.57 8.41
N PRO A 180 6.60 17.56 9.15
CA PRO A 180 5.27 17.72 8.58
C PRO A 180 5.00 19.17 8.17
N ASN A 181 4.00 19.36 7.30
CA ASN A 181 3.56 20.67 6.82
C ASN A 181 4.68 21.50 6.16
N LEU A 182 5.62 20.81 5.52
CA LEU A 182 6.78 21.42 4.90
C LEU A 182 6.47 21.78 3.45
N LYS A 183 6.65 23.05 3.09
CA LYS A 183 6.58 23.50 1.70
C LYS A 183 7.98 23.55 1.11
N ILE A 184 8.16 22.91 -0.04
CA ILE A 184 9.37 23.02 -0.87
C ILE A 184 9.20 24.26 -1.75
N ASN A 185 10.16 25.20 -1.65
CA ASN A 185 10.17 26.45 -2.40
C ASN A 185 11.17 26.44 -3.55
N GLY A 186 12.17 25.57 -3.48
CA GLY A 186 13.20 25.41 -4.51
C GLY A 186 13.90 24.07 -4.39
N ILE A 187 14.42 23.58 -5.51
CA ILE A 187 15.13 22.31 -5.63
C ILE A 187 16.41 22.56 -6.41
N ALA A 188 17.56 22.22 -5.82
CA ALA A 188 18.84 22.18 -6.50
C ALA A 188 19.44 20.77 -6.37
N THR A 189 19.82 20.19 -7.49
CA THR A 189 20.29 18.79 -7.54
C THR A 189 21.62 18.68 -8.29
N ALA A 190 22.50 17.86 -7.74
CA ALA A 190 23.70 17.36 -8.37
C ALA A 190 23.94 15.92 -7.89
N PRO A 191 24.80 15.13 -8.54
CA PRO A 191 25.13 13.78 -8.11
C PRO A 191 25.48 13.71 -6.62
N ARG A 192 24.72 12.93 -5.84
CA ARG A 192 24.86 12.78 -4.37
C ARG A 192 24.82 14.11 -3.59
N HIS A 193 24.16 15.11 -4.15
CA HIS A 193 23.97 16.41 -3.51
C HIS A 193 22.59 16.95 -3.85
N PHE A 194 21.64 16.81 -2.93
CA PHE A 194 20.26 17.25 -3.09
C PHE A 194 19.97 18.33 -2.05
N LEU A 195 19.64 19.53 -2.50
CA LEU A 195 19.30 20.66 -1.66
C LEU A 195 17.86 21.07 -1.92
N LEU A 196 17.06 21.11 -0.86
CA LEU A 196 15.70 21.62 -0.88
C LEU A 196 15.63 22.93 -0.08
N GLU A 197 15.23 24.00 -0.74
CA GLU A 197 14.83 25.23 -0.07
C GLU A 197 13.39 25.06 0.47
N THR A 198 13.22 25.15 1.76
CA THR A 198 11.95 24.86 2.40
C THR A 198 11.47 25.96 3.30
N SER A 199 10.18 25.92 3.70
CA SER A 199 9.61 26.85 4.67
C SER A 199 10.30 26.82 6.05
N LEU A 200 11.05 25.76 6.36
CA LEU A 200 11.83 25.60 7.61
C LEU A 200 13.33 25.80 7.43
N GLY A 201 13.76 26.34 6.28
CA GLY A 201 15.15 26.52 5.88
C GLY A 201 15.66 25.41 4.97
N PRO A 202 16.94 25.51 4.52
CA PRO A 202 17.52 24.58 3.58
C PRO A 202 17.80 23.21 4.21
N ILE A 203 17.46 22.14 3.48
CA ILE A 203 17.69 20.75 3.84
C ILE A 203 18.52 20.10 2.75
N GLN A 204 19.65 19.51 3.13
CA GLN A 204 20.58 18.83 2.24
C GLN A 204 20.70 17.36 2.57
N ALA A 205 20.81 16.50 1.54
CA ALA A 205 21.15 15.09 1.72
C ALA A 205 21.95 14.52 0.52
N GLU A 206 22.67 13.42 0.79
CA GLU A 206 23.37 12.66 -0.26
C GLU A 206 22.43 11.75 -1.06
N ARG A 207 21.29 11.36 -0.47
CA ARG A 207 20.26 10.54 -1.10
C ARG A 207 18.92 11.25 -1.00
N ALA A 208 18.16 11.23 -2.09
CA ALA A 208 16.78 11.71 -2.13
C ALA A 208 15.84 10.59 -2.60
N VAL A 209 14.80 10.31 -1.83
CA VAL A 209 13.80 9.29 -2.14
C VAL A 209 12.45 9.95 -2.37
N LEU A 210 11.94 9.89 -3.58
CA LEU A 210 10.63 10.42 -3.93
C LEU A 210 9.54 9.39 -3.61
N ALA A 211 8.75 9.65 -2.59
CA ALA A 211 7.62 8.83 -2.13
C ALA A 211 6.35 9.67 -1.89
N ALA A 212 6.23 10.80 -2.60
CA ALA A 212 5.17 11.79 -2.45
C ALA A 212 3.85 11.41 -3.15
N GLY A 213 3.69 10.13 -3.53
CA GLY A 213 2.47 9.65 -4.19
C GLY A 213 2.19 10.38 -5.50
N LEU A 214 1.00 10.98 -5.63
CA LEU A 214 0.64 11.73 -6.85
C LEU A 214 1.54 12.94 -7.11
N GLY A 215 2.14 13.53 -6.06
CA GLY A 215 3.10 14.62 -6.18
C GLY A 215 4.40 14.23 -6.89
N ASN A 216 4.71 12.95 -6.99
CA ASN A 216 5.91 12.50 -7.68
C ASN A 216 5.87 12.79 -9.20
N ALA A 217 4.68 12.94 -9.80
CA ALA A 217 4.56 13.31 -11.21
C ALA A 217 5.26 14.66 -11.51
N THR A 218 5.17 15.61 -10.58
CA THR A 218 5.80 16.93 -10.72
C THR A 218 7.21 17.00 -10.13
N LEU A 219 7.51 16.18 -9.11
CA LEU A 219 8.83 16.20 -8.47
C LEU A 219 9.90 15.40 -9.23
N ALA A 220 9.54 14.26 -9.81
CA ALA A 220 10.49 13.33 -10.40
C ALA A 220 11.42 13.96 -11.46
N PRO A 221 10.96 14.83 -12.37
CA PRO A 221 11.83 15.45 -13.37
C PRO A 221 13.00 16.24 -12.76
N HIS A 222 12.82 16.90 -11.61
CA HIS A 222 13.88 17.62 -10.92
C HIS A 222 15.01 16.73 -10.41
N PHE A 223 14.74 15.42 -10.29
CA PHE A 223 15.69 14.42 -9.80
C PHE A 223 16.18 13.47 -10.91
N GLY A 224 15.97 13.85 -12.18
CA GLY A 224 16.33 13.01 -13.31
C GLY A 224 15.58 11.68 -13.36
N LEU A 225 14.33 11.67 -12.88
CA LEU A 225 13.47 10.49 -12.77
C LEU A 225 12.15 10.71 -13.51
N LYS A 226 11.42 9.62 -13.75
CA LYS A 226 10.05 9.64 -14.27
C LYS A 226 9.12 9.00 -13.24
N ALA A 227 7.93 9.57 -13.08
CA ALA A 227 6.86 9.00 -12.26
C ALA A 227 5.51 9.27 -12.93
N PRO A 228 5.17 8.53 -14.00
CA PRO A 228 3.90 8.69 -14.71
C PRO A 228 2.75 8.11 -13.87
N VAL A 229 2.34 8.84 -12.86
CA VAL A 229 1.27 8.43 -11.94
C VAL A 229 0.04 9.32 -12.12
N ARG A 230 -1.14 8.73 -11.94
CA ARG A 230 -2.45 9.37 -12.03
C ARG A 230 -3.35 8.98 -10.86
N PRO A 231 -4.32 9.82 -10.49
CA PRO A 231 -5.28 9.48 -9.47
C PRO A 231 -6.33 8.48 -10.00
N GLN A 232 -6.75 7.56 -9.13
CA GLN A 232 -7.90 6.70 -9.34
C GLN A 232 -8.69 6.63 -8.04
N ARG A 233 -9.96 7.06 -8.07
CA ARG A 233 -10.80 7.08 -6.88
C ARG A 233 -11.25 5.68 -6.46
N GLY A 234 -11.26 5.43 -5.15
CA GLY A 234 -11.92 4.30 -4.52
C GLY A 234 -12.72 4.77 -3.32
N GLN A 235 -13.93 4.24 -3.16
CA GLN A 235 -14.83 4.56 -2.04
C GLN A 235 -14.89 3.40 -1.05
N VAL A 236 -15.05 3.72 0.22
CA VAL A 236 -15.10 2.78 1.33
C VAL A 236 -16.22 3.15 2.27
N LEU A 237 -16.98 2.16 2.72
CA LEU A 237 -17.98 2.28 3.78
C LEU A 237 -17.49 1.60 5.06
N VAL A 238 -17.89 2.11 6.20
CA VAL A 238 -17.64 1.50 7.52
C VAL A 238 -18.96 1.40 8.27
N THR A 239 -19.24 0.20 8.78
CA THR A 239 -20.43 -0.03 9.57
C THR A 239 -20.18 0.23 11.05
N GLU A 240 -21.25 0.29 11.82
CA GLU A 240 -21.19 0.12 13.26
C GLU A 240 -20.46 -1.18 13.64
N ARG A 241 -20.13 -1.33 14.93
CA ARG A 241 -19.43 -2.51 15.42
C ARG A 241 -20.37 -3.73 15.43
N ALA A 242 -19.88 -4.83 14.92
CA ALA A 242 -20.51 -6.14 15.02
C ALA A 242 -19.65 -7.06 15.93
N ARG A 243 -20.20 -8.20 16.36
CA ARG A 243 -19.37 -9.26 16.98
C ARG A 243 -18.30 -9.70 15.99
N ASN A 244 -17.17 -10.21 16.49
CA ASN A 244 -16.14 -10.78 15.63
C ASN A 244 -16.67 -12.04 14.94
N VAL A 245 -17.03 -11.91 13.67
CA VAL A 245 -17.70 -12.96 12.88
C VAL A 245 -16.96 -13.30 11.59
N LEU A 246 -16.01 -12.46 11.18
CA LEU A 246 -15.18 -12.70 9.99
C LEU A 246 -13.80 -13.22 10.41
N PRO A 247 -13.52 -14.51 10.23
CA PRO A 247 -12.24 -15.12 10.63
C PRO A 247 -11.07 -14.64 9.74
N MET A 248 -11.37 -14.13 8.55
CA MET A 248 -10.38 -13.63 7.60
C MET A 248 -10.99 -12.57 6.68
N PRO A 249 -10.15 -11.70 6.05
CA PRO A 249 -10.63 -10.70 5.10
C PRO A 249 -11.04 -11.34 3.77
N THR A 250 -11.95 -10.66 3.09
CA THR A 250 -12.15 -10.85 1.64
C THR A 250 -11.54 -9.68 0.87
N THR A 251 -11.53 -9.76 -0.45
CA THR A 251 -11.04 -8.66 -1.31
C THR A 251 -11.75 -7.33 -1.02
N THR A 252 -13.03 -7.38 -0.66
CA THR A 252 -13.91 -6.20 -0.54
C THR A 252 -14.53 -6.04 0.84
N ILE A 253 -14.37 -7.00 1.74
CA ILE A 253 -14.97 -6.97 3.08
C ILE A 253 -13.93 -7.42 4.10
N ARG A 254 -13.72 -6.63 5.16
CA ARG A 254 -12.92 -7.04 6.30
C ARG A 254 -13.49 -6.52 7.61
N GLN A 255 -13.25 -7.22 8.68
CA GLN A 255 -13.57 -6.75 10.03
C GLN A 255 -12.34 -6.11 10.67
N THR A 256 -12.51 -4.95 11.30
CA THR A 256 -11.44 -4.28 12.05
C THR A 256 -11.27 -4.92 13.43
N GLY A 257 -10.13 -4.68 14.08
CA GLY A 257 -9.88 -5.16 15.44
C GLY A 257 -10.90 -4.63 16.47
N GLU A 258 -11.52 -3.47 16.18
CA GLU A 258 -12.58 -2.88 17.02
C GLU A 258 -13.97 -3.43 16.72
N GLY A 259 -14.12 -4.27 15.70
CA GLY A 259 -15.38 -4.94 15.34
C GLY A 259 -16.18 -4.28 14.20
N SER A 260 -15.81 -3.11 13.69
CA SER A 260 -16.48 -2.51 12.52
C SER A 260 -16.20 -3.29 11.25
N ILE A 261 -17.17 -3.37 10.35
CA ILE A 261 -16.99 -3.96 9.03
C ILE A 261 -16.65 -2.85 8.05
N MET A 262 -15.53 -3.00 7.35
CA MET A 262 -15.16 -2.16 6.23
C MET A 262 -15.61 -2.83 4.94
N LEU A 263 -16.29 -2.06 4.08
CA LEU A 263 -16.78 -2.48 2.78
C LEU A 263 -16.08 -1.63 1.71
N GLY A 264 -15.51 -2.27 0.75
CA GLY A 264 -14.84 -1.65 -0.41
C GLY A 264 -15.22 -2.44 -1.65
N ASP A 265 -14.72 -2.11 -2.77
CA ASP A 265 -14.15 -0.82 -3.11
C ASP A 265 -14.72 -0.44 -4.48
N SER A 266 -14.48 0.76 -4.92
CA SER A 266 -14.77 1.17 -6.30
C SER A 266 -13.48 1.46 -7.07
N VAL A 267 -13.60 1.50 -8.39
CA VAL A 267 -12.53 1.88 -9.32
C VAL A 267 -13.08 2.93 -10.27
N GLU A 268 -12.69 4.20 -10.06
CA GLU A 268 -13.29 5.33 -10.75
C GLU A 268 -12.23 6.27 -11.33
N GLU A 269 -12.33 6.55 -12.63
CA GLU A 269 -11.44 7.47 -13.36
C GLU A 269 -12.08 8.88 -13.38
N VAL A 270 -11.94 9.60 -12.29
CA VAL A 270 -12.58 10.91 -12.06
C VAL A 270 -11.59 12.05 -11.79
N GLY A 271 -10.31 11.84 -12.13
CA GLY A 271 -9.25 12.80 -11.84
C GLY A 271 -9.09 12.99 -10.34
N PHE A 272 -8.94 14.24 -9.91
CA PHE A 272 -8.71 14.60 -8.50
C PHE A 272 -10.00 14.79 -7.69
N ASP A 273 -11.14 14.30 -8.16
CA ASP A 273 -12.40 14.38 -7.42
C ASP A 273 -12.43 13.37 -6.26
N THR A 274 -12.54 13.89 -5.03
CA THR A 274 -12.58 13.09 -3.78
C THR A 274 -13.98 12.99 -3.19
N ARG A 275 -15.03 13.41 -3.90
CA ARG A 275 -16.41 13.32 -3.40
C ARG A 275 -16.88 11.86 -3.40
N GLN A 276 -17.66 11.51 -2.39
CA GLN A 276 -18.41 10.26 -2.38
C GLN A 276 -19.68 10.41 -3.24
N THR A 277 -20.12 9.30 -3.83
CA THR A 277 -21.33 9.27 -4.65
C THR A 277 -22.29 8.18 -4.17
N GLN A 278 -23.56 8.52 -4.02
CA GLN A 278 -24.57 7.59 -3.54
C GLN A 278 -24.70 6.32 -4.40
N PRO A 279 -24.70 6.37 -5.74
CA PRO A 279 -24.80 5.15 -6.55
C PRO A 279 -23.69 4.16 -6.26
N VAL A 280 -22.44 4.62 -6.19
CA VAL A 280 -21.29 3.76 -5.94
C VAL A 280 -21.32 3.19 -4.51
N MET A 281 -21.68 4.00 -3.52
CA MET A 281 -21.86 3.51 -2.14
C MET A 281 -22.96 2.45 -2.04
N ALA A 282 -24.06 2.63 -2.76
CA ALA A 282 -25.16 1.66 -2.82
C ALA A 282 -24.73 0.34 -3.45
N GLU A 283 -23.93 0.38 -4.52
CA GLU A 283 -23.37 -0.80 -5.18
C GLU A 283 -22.44 -1.58 -4.22
N ILE A 284 -21.51 -0.90 -3.53
CA ILE A 284 -20.64 -1.51 -2.53
C ILE A 284 -21.46 -2.18 -1.42
N ALA A 285 -22.45 -1.47 -0.88
CA ALA A 285 -23.32 -2.00 0.19
C ALA A 285 -24.16 -3.19 -0.31
N HIS A 286 -24.70 -3.11 -1.51
CA HIS A 286 -25.49 -4.19 -2.12
C HIS A 286 -24.65 -5.46 -2.32
N ARG A 287 -23.46 -5.35 -2.90
CA ARG A 287 -22.56 -6.48 -3.11
C ARG A 287 -22.15 -7.10 -1.76
N ALA A 288 -21.91 -6.29 -0.74
CA ALA A 288 -21.61 -6.78 0.62
C ALA A 288 -22.79 -7.53 1.24
N ALA A 289 -24.02 -7.04 1.07
CA ALA A 289 -25.24 -7.69 1.56
C ALA A 289 -25.55 -9.00 0.82
N LEU A 290 -25.27 -9.10 -0.48
CA LEU A 290 -25.32 -10.35 -1.22
C LEU A 290 -24.31 -11.38 -0.72
N SER A 291 -23.10 -10.92 -0.40
CA SER A 291 -22.03 -11.75 0.14
C SER A 291 -22.32 -12.23 1.56
N PHE A 292 -22.79 -11.32 2.42
CA PHE A 292 -23.14 -11.60 3.82
C PHE A 292 -24.45 -10.89 4.18
N PRO A 293 -25.60 -11.55 4.10
CA PRO A 293 -26.93 -10.92 4.33
C PRO A 293 -27.08 -10.22 5.68
N TRP A 294 -26.34 -10.65 6.70
CA TRP A 294 -26.34 -10.01 8.02
C TRP A 294 -25.71 -8.61 8.01
N ILE A 295 -24.80 -8.31 7.06
CA ILE A 295 -24.20 -6.96 6.89
C ILE A 295 -25.28 -5.94 6.50
N GLY A 296 -26.26 -6.35 5.71
CA GLY A 296 -27.39 -5.49 5.31
C GLY A 296 -28.26 -4.99 6.46
N LYS A 297 -28.08 -5.52 7.68
CA LYS A 297 -28.76 -5.09 8.90
C LYS A 297 -27.96 -4.07 9.73
N LEU A 298 -26.70 -3.82 9.34
CA LEU A 298 -25.82 -2.89 10.04
C LEU A 298 -25.96 -1.48 9.51
N ASN A 299 -25.88 -0.51 10.41
CA ASN A 299 -25.84 0.91 10.03
C ASN A 299 -24.44 1.31 9.50
N VAL A 300 -24.39 2.04 8.39
CA VAL A 300 -23.18 2.69 7.93
C VAL A 300 -22.94 3.93 8.79
N VAL A 301 -21.81 3.97 9.49
CA VAL A 301 -21.44 5.07 10.40
C VAL A 301 -20.43 6.04 9.77
N ARG A 302 -19.74 5.60 8.72
CA ARG A 302 -18.77 6.44 8.02
C ARG A 302 -18.59 5.98 6.57
N ALA A 303 -18.33 6.95 5.69
CA ALA A 303 -17.89 6.72 4.33
C ALA A 303 -16.77 7.71 3.98
N TRP A 304 -15.87 7.30 3.11
CA TRP A 304 -14.88 8.19 2.49
C TRP A 304 -14.49 7.71 1.11
N SER A 305 -13.84 8.60 0.37
CA SER A 305 -13.10 8.24 -0.84
C SER A 305 -11.63 8.59 -0.71
N ALA A 306 -10.79 7.91 -1.46
CA ALA A 306 -9.36 8.22 -1.55
C ALA A 306 -8.87 8.01 -2.97
N LEU A 307 -7.82 8.76 -3.34
CA LEU A 307 -7.19 8.66 -4.65
C LEU A 307 -6.00 7.69 -4.57
N ARG A 308 -6.09 6.58 -5.27
CA ARG A 308 -4.97 5.66 -5.47
C ARG A 308 -3.92 6.32 -6.36
N VAL A 309 -2.67 5.99 -6.12
CA VAL A 309 -1.52 6.40 -6.93
C VAL A 309 -1.29 5.33 -7.99
N MET A 310 -1.86 5.51 -9.18
CA MET A 310 -1.83 4.52 -10.25
C MET A 310 -0.79 4.87 -11.30
N SER A 311 0.11 3.94 -11.61
CA SER A 311 0.92 3.94 -12.82
C SER A 311 0.07 3.57 -14.04
N PRO A 312 0.55 3.74 -15.29
CA PRO A 312 -0.23 3.37 -16.49
C PRO A 312 -0.68 1.92 -16.52
N ASP A 313 0.17 0.99 -16.06
CA ASP A 313 -0.09 -0.45 -16.00
C ASP A 313 -0.60 -0.94 -14.61
N GLY A 314 -0.74 -0.04 -13.63
CA GLY A 314 -1.15 -0.38 -12.27
C GLY A 314 -0.05 -1.06 -11.42
N LEU A 315 1.16 -1.26 -11.95
CA LEU A 315 2.26 -1.91 -11.24
C LEU A 315 3.14 -0.85 -10.53
N PRO A 316 3.87 -1.22 -9.47
CA PRO A 316 4.78 -0.29 -8.81
C PRO A 316 5.85 0.27 -9.74
N ILE A 317 6.33 1.47 -9.42
CA ILE A 317 7.51 2.07 -10.04
C ILE A 317 8.58 2.20 -8.95
N TYR A 318 9.69 1.51 -9.14
CA TYR A 318 10.94 1.70 -8.38
C TYR A 318 12.02 2.03 -9.38
N ASP A 319 12.68 3.15 -9.19
CA ASP A 319 13.72 3.61 -10.11
C ASP A 319 14.82 4.37 -9.38
N GLN A 320 15.99 4.43 -10.00
CA GLN A 320 17.09 5.27 -9.58
C GLN A 320 17.58 6.10 -10.76
N SER A 321 17.97 7.33 -10.50
CA SER A 321 18.45 8.24 -11.55
C SER A 321 19.86 7.87 -12.02
N GLU A 322 20.03 7.76 -13.33
CA GLU A 322 21.35 7.60 -13.96
C GLU A 322 22.10 8.93 -13.98
N SER A 323 21.41 10.04 -14.24
CA SER A 323 22.00 11.37 -14.32
C SER A 323 22.32 12.01 -12.97
N LEU A 324 21.57 11.62 -11.92
CA LEU A 324 21.70 12.14 -10.56
C LEU A 324 21.84 10.97 -9.56
N PRO A 325 22.98 10.26 -9.53
CA PRO A 325 23.23 9.18 -8.59
C PRO A 325 22.91 9.57 -7.15
N GLY A 326 22.12 8.74 -6.46
CA GLY A 326 21.58 9.02 -5.13
C GLY A 326 20.10 9.46 -5.13
N ALA A 327 19.51 9.72 -6.29
CA ALA A 327 18.06 9.96 -6.40
C ALA A 327 17.31 8.66 -6.71
N PHE A 328 16.23 8.41 -5.96
CA PHE A 328 15.38 7.23 -6.07
C PHE A 328 13.90 7.63 -6.10
N THR A 329 13.06 6.81 -6.72
CA THR A 329 11.60 6.96 -6.62
C THR A 329 10.93 5.64 -6.24
N ALA A 330 9.85 5.74 -5.45
CA ALA A 330 9.00 4.63 -5.09
C ALA A 330 7.53 5.04 -5.17
N ASN A 331 6.79 4.43 -6.10
CA ASN A 331 5.38 4.68 -6.33
C ASN A 331 4.61 3.37 -6.39
N CYS A 332 3.52 3.27 -5.68
CA CYS A 332 2.59 2.16 -5.81
C CYS A 332 1.22 2.50 -5.21
N HIS A 333 0.17 1.82 -5.67
CA HIS A 333 -1.13 1.86 -5.02
C HIS A 333 -1.23 0.86 -3.84
N SER A 334 -0.35 -0.12 -3.78
CA SER A 334 -0.35 -1.21 -2.77
C SER A 334 0.52 -0.90 -1.55
N GLY A 335 0.53 0.35 -1.07
CA GLY A 335 1.43 0.81 -0.01
C GLY A 335 1.34 0.03 1.31
N VAL A 336 0.16 -0.53 1.66
CA VAL A 336 0.02 -1.43 2.81
C VAL A 336 0.68 -2.77 2.53
N THR A 337 0.27 -3.46 1.47
CA THR A 337 0.83 -4.78 1.11
C THR A 337 2.35 -4.74 1.03
N LEU A 338 2.92 -3.69 0.43
CA LEU A 338 4.35 -3.58 0.15
C LEU A 338 5.15 -2.90 1.27
N ALA A 339 4.52 -2.52 2.40
CA ALA A 339 5.23 -1.85 3.49
C ALA A 339 6.39 -2.69 4.06
N GLY A 340 6.20 -4.01 4.20
CA GLY A 340 7.25 -4.93 4.62
C GLY A 340 8.45 -4.94 3.67
N ALA A 341 8.20 -4.98 2.35
CA ALA A 341 9.27 -4.91 1.34
C ALA A 341 9.95 -3.54 1.31
N HIS A 342 9.19 -2.46 1.42
CA HIS A 342 9.76 -1.11 1.46
C HIS A 342 10.71 -0.92 2.64
N ALA A 343 10.30 -1.39 3.83
CA ALA A 343 11.08 -1.22 5.04
C ALA A 343 12.30 -2.15 5.12
N ARG A 344 12.19 -3.39 4.63
CA ARG A 344 13.17 -4.45 4.90
C ARG A 344 13.99 -4.88 3.69
N LEU A 345 13.53 -4.57 2.49
CA LEU A 345 14.22 -4.94 1.25
C LEU A 345 14.66 -3.70 0.45
N LEU A 346 13.75 -2.75 0.20
CA LEU A 346 14.04 -1.58 -0.62
C LEU A 346 14.94 -0.56 0.13
N ALA A 347 14.67 -0.28 1.41
CA ALA A 347 15.45 0.67 2.19
C ALA A 347 16.93 0.28 2.31
N PRO A 348 17.32 -0.99 2.57
CA PRO A 348 18.72 -1.43 2.51
C PRO A 348 19.38 -1.22 1.14
N MET A 349 18.66 -1.41 0.02
CA MET A 349 19.17 -1.14 -1.32
C MET A 349 19.48 0.35 -1.50
N ILE A 350 18.55 1.22 -1.10
CA ILE A 350 18.73 2.68 -1.12
C ILE A 350 19.90 3.10 -0.22
N ALA A 351 20.05 2.49 0.96
CA ALA A 351 21.17 2.78 1.87
C ALA A 351 22.52 2.43 1.23
N ARG A 352 22.60 1.36 0.46
CA ARG A 352 23.82 1.00 -0.29
C ARG A 352 24.04 1.88 -1.53
N GLY A 353 23.03 2.67 -1.95
CA GLY A 353 23.10 3.58 -3.10
C GLY A 353 22.81 2.95 -4.46
N ALA A 354 22.30 1.71 -4.50
CA ALA A 354 21.94 1.00 -5.72
C ALA A 354 20.76 0.06 -5.51
N LEU A 355 19.81 0.09 -6.43
CA LEU A 355 18.71 -0.88 -6.49
C LEU A 355 19.23 -2.23 -7.03
N ASP A 356 18.64 -3.31 -6.53
CA ASP A 356 18.92 -4.64 -7.03
C ASP A 356 18.46 -4.77 -8.50
N PRO A 357 19.22 -5.45 -9.39
CA PRO A 357 18.83 -5.69 -10.76
C PRO A 357 17.44 -6.34 -10.93
N PHE A 358 16.97 -7.10 -9.95
CA PHE A 358 15.61 -7.62 -9.90
C PHE A 358 14.55 -6.51 -10.04
N LEU A 359 14.84 -5.31 -9.53
CA LEU A 359 13.91 -4.18 -9.61
C LEU A 359 13.91 -3.45 -10.96
N SER A 360 14.77 -3.83 -11.92
CA SER A 360 14.82 -3.20 -13.24
C SER A 360 13.49 -3.29 -14.00
N SER A 361 12.74 -4.38 -13.81
CA SER A 361 11.40 -4.55 -14.38
C SER A 361 10.36 -3.56 -13.83
N PHE A 362 10.68 -2.89 -12.70
CA PHE A 362 9.82 -1.87 -12.11
C PHE A 362 10.16 -0.45 -12.56
N SER A 363 11.23 -0.26 -13.34
CA SER A 363 11.64 1.06 -13.84
C SER A 363 10.54 1.74 -14.65
N ALA A 364 10.43 3.07 -14.53
CA ALA A 364 9.54 3.89 -15.36
C ALA A 364 9.97 3.91 -16.85
N GLY A 365 11.13 3.40 -17.17
CA GLY A 365 11.59 3.22 -18.56
C GLY A 365 10.78 2.21 -19.38
N ARG A 366 9.89 1.43 -18.72
CA ARG A 366 8.95 0.51 -19.40
C ARG A 366 7.73 1.20 -20.07
N PHE A 367 7.59 2.52 -19.90
CA PHE A 367 6.53 3.35 -20.48
C PHE A 367 7.02 4.25 -21.61
#